data_c6d29d407ad8e6ee67bd3f8270eec434
#
_entry.id   c6d29d407ad8e6ee67bd3f8270eec434
#
_cell.length_a   1.000
_cell.length_b   1.000
_cell.length_c   1.000
_cell.angle_alpha   90.00
_cell.angle_beta   90.00
_cell.angle_gamma   90.00
#
_symmetry.space_group_name_H-M   'P 1'
#
loop_
_entity.id
_entity.type
_entity.pdbx_description
1 polymer ?
#
loop_
_entity_poly.entity_id
_entity_poly.type
_entity_poly.pdbx_seq_one_letter_code
_entity_poly.pdbx_strand_id
1 'polypeptide(L)'
;MNRPIKFRACYLPTLKMFDMEDLIHEEHLLDMLTMVNGKSKEDFSPLMQFTGFYDRNGKEIFEDDIVEIRNHPFDRFIGIDGMYRVGYSDRMEICCGSWLLHHVLPYATVVGNMYQHPHLLGGTEDE
;
A
#
# COMPACT_ATOMS: atom_id res chain seq x y z
N MET A 1 -5.37 9.15 -20.02
CA MET A 1 -6.09 8.60 -18.88
C MET A 1 -5.70 9.36 -17.63
N ASN A 2 -6.69 9.81 -16.88
CA ASN A 2 -6.43 10.55 -15.64
C ASN A 2 -6.53 9.62 -14.44
N ARG A 3 -5.51 9.67 -13.63
CA ARG A 3 -5.48 8.93 -12.38
C ARG A 3 -5.69 9.93 -11.24
N PRO A 4 -6.69 9.72 -10.38
CA PRO A 4 -6.89 10.63 -9.27
C PRO A 4 -5.65 10.68 -8.37
N ILE A 5 -5.33 11.87 -7.91
CA ILE A 5 -4.24 12.02 -6.95
C ILE A 5 -4.85 11.94 -5.57
N LYS A 6 -4.58 10.86 -4.86
CA LYS A 6 -5.08 10.64 -3.50
C LYS A 6 -3.96 10.17 -2.61
N PHE A 7 -4.00 10.63 -1.37
CA PHE A 7 -3.03 10.24 -0.36
C PHE A 7 -3.73 9.76 0.88
N ARG A 8 -3.03 8.96 1.66
CA ARG A 8 -3.45 8.62 3.01
C ARG A 8 -2.20 8.52 3.87
N ALA A 9 -2.37 8.54 5.19
CA ALA A 9 -1.28 8.34 6.13
C ALA A 9 -1.82 7.69 7.39
N CYS A 10 -0.99 6.92 8.06
CA CYS A 10 -1.35 6.26 9.30
C CYS A 10 -0.81 7.06 10.48
N TYR A 11 -1.67 7.39 11.45
CA TYR A 11 -1.23 8.01 12.69
C TYR A 11 -0.68 6.89 13.57
N LEU A 12 0.63 6.85 13.73
CA LEU A 12 1.32 5.68 14.29
C LEU A 12 0.98 5.36 15.74
N PRO A 13 0.77 6.38 16.62
CA PRO A 13 0.45 6.04 18.02
C PRO A 13 -0.81 5.22 18.20
N THR A 14 -1.83 5.41 17.35
CA THR A 14 -3.09 4.67 17.45
C THR A 14 -3.34 3.75 16.28
N LEU A 15 -2.47 3.79 15.27
CA LEU A 15 -2.60 3.04 14.01
C LEU A 15 -3.90 3.35 13.27
N LYS A 16 -4.41 4.58 13.42
CA LYS A 16 -5.60 5.00 12.71
C LYS A 16 -5.20 5.52 11.32
N MET A 17 -5.88 5.03 10.29
CA MET A 17 -5.63 5.49 8.94
C MET A 17 -6.44 6.75 8.65
N PHE A 18 -5.77 7.78 8.16
CA PHE A 18 -6.38 9.04 7.74
C PHE A 18 -6.33 9.11 6.23
N ASP A 19 -7.47 9.30 5.59
CA ASP A 19 -7.48 9.49 4.13
C ASP A 19 -7.19 10.96 3.81
N MET A 20 -7.15 11.29 2.54
CA MET A 20 -6.79 12.64 2.11
C MET A 20 -7.77 13.68 2.66
N GLU A 21 -9.06 13.34 2.68
CA GLU A 21 -10.06 14.25 3.19
C GLU A 21 -9.88 14.50 4.70
N ASP A 22 -9.59 13.44 5.45
CA ASP A 22 -9.31 13.56 6.88
C ASP A 22 -8.10 14.46 7.13
N LEU A 23 -7.03 14.26 6.33
CA LEU A 23 -5.81 15.03 6.51
C LEU A 23 -6.03 16.53 6.24
N ILE A 24 -6.82 16.84 5.24
CA ILE A 24 -7.13 18.23 4.90
C ILE A 24 -7.98 18.87 5.99
N HIS A 25 -9.02 18.18 6.44
CA HIS A 25 -9.94 18.73 7.44
C HIS A 25 -9.29 18.93 8.80
N GLU A 26 -8.33 18.09 9.16
CA GLU A 26 -7.68 18.21 10.46
C GLU A 26 -6.36 18.98 10.39
N GLU A 27 -6.10 19.60 9.24
CA GLU A 27 -4.92 20.44 9.04
C GLU A 27 -3.60 19.69 9.23
N HIS A 28 -3.60 18.37 9.04
CA HIS A 28 -2.38 17.59 9.17
C HIS A 28 -1.57 17.51 7.87
N LEU A 29 -2.18 17.89 6.75
CA LEU A 29 -1.53 17.70 5.46
C LEU A 29 -0.22 18.46 5.36
N LEU A 30 -0.18 19.69 5.88
CA LEU A 30 1.04 20.50 5.82
C LEU A 30 2.18 19.83 6.59
N ASP A 31 1.88 19.25 7.74
CA ASP A 31 2.90 18.56 8.52
C ASP A 31 3.44 17.34 7.78
N MET A 32 2.57 16.65 7.04
CA MET A 32 3.00 15.49 6.23
C MET A 32 3.92 15.91 5.12
N LEU A 33 3.70 17.09 4.55
CA LEU A 33 4.53 17.59 3.46
C LEU A 33 5.87 18.15 3.93
N THR A 34 6.00 18.43 5.22
CA THR A 34 7.23 19.00 5.78
C THR A 34 7.98 17.97 6.63
N MET A 35 8.09 16.77 6.11
CA MET A 35 8.76 15.69 6.81
C MET A 35 10.27 15.93 6.92
N VAL A 36 10.83 15.58 8.07
CA VAL A 36 12.26 15.66 8.32
C VAL A 36 12.77 14.25 8.62
N ASN A 37 13.79 13.83 7.90
CA ASN A 37 14.40 12.51 8.07
C ASN A 37 13.38 11.37 7.92
N GLY A 38 12.42 11.55 7.01
CA GLY A 38 11.41 10.53 6.76
C GLY A 38 10.32 10.45 7.80
N LYS A 39 10.22 11.44 8.69
CA LYS A 39 9.19 11.47 9.74
C LYS A 39 8.46 12.79 9.73
N SER A 40 7.16 12.75 9.98
CA SER A 40 6.38 13.96 10.14
C SER A 40 6.50 14.45 11.59
N LYS A 41 6.07 15.69 11.82
CA LYS A 41 6.09 16.27 13.17
C LYS A 41 5.11 15.60 14.12
N GLU A 42 4.07 14.97 13.59
CA GLU A 42 2.99 14.44 14.42
C GLU A 42 2.92 12.92 14.40
N ASP A 43 4.05 12.25 14.17
CA ASP A 43 4.13 10.78 14.21
C ASP A 43 3.23 10.09 13.19
N PHE A 44 3.04 10.72 12.05
CA PHE A 44 2.39 10.06 10.92
C PHE A 44 3.40 9.24 10.12
N SER A 45 2.91 8.19 9.50
CA SER A 45 3.69 7.46 8.50
C SER A 45 3.98 8.38 7.31
N PRO A 46 4.91 8.00 6.43
CA PRO A 46 5.01 8.68 5.13
C PRO A 46 3.68 8.63 4.40
N LEU A 47 3.43 9.63 3.56
CA LEU A 47 2.24 9.64 2.73
C LEU A 47 2.26 8.42 1.81
N MET A 48 1.12 7.76 1.71
CA MET A 48 0.91 6.64 0.80
C MET A 48 0.01 7.10 -0.32
N GLN A 49 0.49 7.00 -1.54
CA GLN A 49 -0.27 7.46 -2.70
C GLN A 49 -1.12 6.34 -3.27
N PHE A 50 -2.31 6.69 -3.74
CA PHE A 50 -3.15 5.77 -4.51
C PHE A 50 -2.41 5.39 -5.80
N THR A 51 -2.31 4.09 -6.05
CA THR A 51 -1.58 3.59 -7.21
C THR A 51 -2.29 3.83 -8.53
N GLY A 52 -3.59 4.10 -8.50
CA GLY A 52 -4.41 4.16 -9.70
C GLY A 52 -5.04 2.84 -10.06
N PHE A 53 -4.72 1.77 -9.35
CA PHE A 53 -5.26 0.44 -9.61
C PHE A 53 -6.26 0.04 -8.53
N TYR A 54 -7.15 -0.87 -8.93
CA TYR A 54 -8.16 -1.43 -8.03
C TYR A 54 -7.95 -2.94 -7.95
N ASP A 55 -8.26 -3.52 -6.80
CA ASP A 55 -8.15 -4.95 -6.65
C ASP A 55 -9.32 -5.66 -7.35
N ARG A 56 -9.35 -6.99 -7.25
CA ARG A 56 -10.38 -7.78 -7.92
C ARG A 56 -11.80 -7.43 -7.47
N ASN A 57 -11.95 -6.82 -6.31
CA ASN A 57 -13.25 -6.44 -5.75
C ASN A 57 -13.57 -4.96 -5.94
N GLY A 58 -12.72 -4.22 -6.65
CA GLY A 58 -12.93 -2.80 -6.90
C GLY A 58 -12.43 -1.90 -5.79
N LYS A 59 -11.65 -2.42 -4.85
CA LYS A 59 -11.08 -1.61 -3.79
C LYS A 59 -9.81 -0.92 -4.26
N GLU A 60 -9.65 0.35 -3.92
CA GLU A 60 -8.45 1.13 -4.27
C GLU A 60 -7.20 0.51 -3.64
N ILE A 61 -6.12 0.46 -4.42
CA ILE A 61 -4.83 -0.03 -3.93
C ILE A 61 -3.90 1.16 -3.74
N PHE A 62 -3.40 1.31 -2.52
CA PHE A 62 -2.43 2.35 -2.16
C PHE A 62 -1.05 1.76 -1.97
N GLU A 63 -0.02 2.60 -2.03
CA GLU A 63 1.31 2.20 -1.59
C GLU A 63 1.23 1.62 -0.18
N ASP A 64 2.06 0.63 0.08
CA ASP A 64 2.14 -0.06 1.38
C ASP A 64 0.91 -0.87 1.75
N ASP A 65 -0.04 -1.05 0.84
CA ASP A 65 -1.09 -2.04 1.01
C ASP A 65 -0.46 -3.44 0.95
N ILE A 66 -1.13 -4.39 1.61
CA ILE A 66 -0.80 -5.81 1.48
C ILE A 66 -1.90 -6.43 0.65
N VAL A 67 -1.51 -7.08 -0.44
CA VAL A 67 -2.46 -7.78 -1.31
C VAL A 67 -2.20 -9.28 -1.23
N GLU A 68 -3.29 -10.05 -1.29
CA GLU A 68 -3.20 -11.50 -1.38
C GLU A 68 -3.49 -11.93 -2.80
N ILE A 69 -2.58 -12.70 -3.38
CA ILE A 69 -2.76 -13.28 -4.71
C ILE A 69 -3.27 -14.70 -4.51
N ARG A 70 -4.39 -15.05 -5.15
CA ARG A 70 -4.97 -16.38 -5.07
C ARG A 70 -5.44 -16.87 -6.42
N ASN A 71 -5.32 -18.18 -6.62
CA ASN A 71 -5.83 -18.86 -7.80
C ASN A 71 -5.20 -18.38 -9.09
N HIS A 72 -3.95 -17.92 -9.01
CA HIS A 72 -3.24 -17.51 -10.20
C HIS A 72 -3.00 -18.74 -11.08
N PRO A 73 -3.26 -18.65 -12.39
CA PRO A 73 -3.14 -19.83 -13.27
C PRO A 73 -1.75 -20.43 -13.33
N PHE A 74 -0.71 -19.66 -13.02
CA PHE A 74 0.65 -20.17 -13.04
C PHE A 74 1.21 -20.50 -11.66
N ASP A 75 0.38 -20.44 -10.61
CA ASP A 75 0.89 -20.65 -9.25
C ASP A 75 1.61 -21.98 -9.09
N ARG A 76 1.07 -23.05 -9.65
CA ARG A 76 1.70 -24.37 -9.49
C ARG A 76 3.07 -24.48 -10.17
N PHE A 77 3.40 -23.55 -11.04
CA PHE A 77 4.70 -23.53 -11.73
C PHE A 77 5.70 -22.59 -11.07
N ILE A 78 5.23 -21.44 -10.57
CA ILE A 78 6.12 -20.39 -10.09
C ILE A 78 5.83 -19.95 -8.64
N GLY A 79 4.81 -20.53 -7.99
CA GLY A 79 4.50 -20.23 -6.59
C GLY A 79 4.15 -18.78 -6.35
N ILE A 80 3.30 -18.21 -7.19
CA ILE A 80 2.97 -16.79 -7.12
C ILE A 80 1.93 -16.46 -6.06
N ASP A 81 1.04 -17.42 -5.71
CA ASP A 81 0.01 -17.15 -4.69
C ASP A 81 0.68 -16.83 -3.36
N GLY A 82 0.17 -15.82 -2.68
CA GLY A 82 0.74 -15.40 -1.41
C GLY A 82 0.36 -13.98 -1.09
N MET A 83 0.98 -13.43 -0.04
CA MET A 83 0.74 -12.04 0.39
C MET A 83 1.96 -11.19 0.10
N TYR A 84 1.72 -9.99 -0.42
CA TYR A 84 2.79 -9.11 -0.89
C TYR A 84 2.50 -7.66 -0.54
N ARG A 85 3.57 -6.91 -0.26
CA ARG A 85 3.49 -5.48 -0.05
C ARG A 85 3.54 -4.76 -1.40
N VAL A 86 2.67 -3.77 -1.56
CA VAL A 86 2.63 -2.92 -2.75
C VAL A 86 3.65 -1.79 -2.61
N GLY A 87 4.46 -1.58 -3.61
CA GLY A 87 5.44 -0.51 -3.60
C GLY A 87 6.06 -0.31 -4.97
N TYR A 88 7.05 0.59 -5.03
CA TYR A 88 7.77 0.85 -6.27
C TYR A 88 9.06 0.05 -6.32
N SER A 89 9.40 -0.44 -7.51
CA SER A 89 10.69 -1.06 -7.75
C SER A 89 11.75 0.02 -8.02
N ASP A 90 13.00 -0.40 -8.18
CA ASP A 90 14.09 0.49 -8.55
C ASP A 90 13.85 1.17 -9.90
N ARG A 91 13.00 0.60 -10.72
CA ARG A 91 12.64 1.15 -12.04
C ARG A 91 11.37 1.99 -12.00
N MET A 92 10.91 2.33 -10.80
CA MET A 92 9.68 3.10 -10.60
C MET A 92 8.42 2.39 -11.10
N GLU A 93 8.46 1.07 -11.15
CA GLU A 93 7.28 0.26 -11.50
C GLU A 93 6.54 -0.10 -10.23
N ILE A 94 5.20 -0.10 -10.29
CA ILE A 94 4.37 -0.49 -9.14
C ILE A 94 4.33 -2.01 -9.07
N CYS A 95 4.83 -2.55 -7.97
CA CYS A 95 4.99 -3.98 -7.78
C CYS A 95 4.31 -4.45 -6.51
N CYS A 96 4.00 -5.74 -6.46
CA CYS A 96 3.71 -6.43 -5.20
C CYS A 96 4.75 -7.56 -5.10
N GLY A 97 5.65 -7.40 -4.13
CA GLY A 97 6.82 -8.26 -4.09
C GLY A 97 7.64 -8.12 -5.36
N SER A 98 7.93 -9.23 -6.01
CA SER A 98 8.69 -9.26 -7.26
C SER A 98 7.81 -9.19 -8.51
N TRP A 99 6.50 -9.10 -8.34
CA TRP A 99 5.57 -9.16 -9.46
C TRP A 99 5.04 -7.78 -9.80
N LEU A 100 4.87 -7.49 -11.09
CA LEU A 100 4.24 -6.24 -11.50
C LEU A 100 2.76 -6.28 -11.11
N LEU A 101 2.32 -5.27 -10.37
CA LEU A 101 0.97 -5.27 -9.82
C LEU A 101 -0.10 -5.40 -10.90
N HIS A 102 0.04 -4.68 -12.02
CA HIS A 102 -0.98 -4.69 -13.06
C HIS A 102 -1.13 -6.05 -13.73
N HIS A 103 -0.14 -6.94 -13.62
CA HIS A 103 -0.24 -8.29 -14.19
C HIS A 103 -1.05 -9.23 -13.33
N VAL A 104 -1.23 -8.93 -12.05
CA VAL A 104 -1.88 -9.84 -11.09
C VAL A 104 -3.19 -9.31 -10.54
N LEU A 105 -3.65 -8.15 -11.01
CA LEU A 105 -4.86 -7.53 -10.47
C LEU A 105 -6.09 -8.45 -10.45
N PRO A 106 -6.33 -9.29 -11.48
CA PRO A 106 -7.52 -10.16 -11.43
C PRO A 106 -7.50 -11.17 -10.28
N TYR A 107 -6.34 -11.38 -9.68
CA TYR A 107 -6.16 -12.36 -8.61
C TYR A 107 -5.83 -11.71 -7.27
N ALA A 108 -5.77 -10.38 -7.21
CA ALA A 108 -5.30 -9.65 -6.05
C ALA A 108 -6.46 -9.10 -5.22
N THR A 109 -6.34 -9.23 -3.90
CA THR A 109 -7.30 -8.67 -2.94
C THR A 109 -6.52 -7.90 -1.89
N VAL A 110 -6.91 -6.66 -1.62
CA VAL A 110 -6.31 -5.89 -0.52
C VAL A 110 -6.79 -6.49 0.79
N VAL A 111 -5.87 -6.96 1.62
CA VAL A 111 -6.20 -7.58 2.91
C VAL A 111 -5.72 -6.76 4.10
N GLY A 112 -4.93 -5.72 3.88
CA GLY A 112 -4.44 -4.88 4.94
C GLY A 112 -3.38 -3.93 4.43
N ASN A 113 -2.55 -3.43 5.34
CA ASN A 113 -1.43 -2.57 4.99
C ASN A 113 -0.29 -2.75 5.98
N MET A 114 0.87 -2.21 5.63
CA MET A 114 2.09 -2.41 6.41
C MET A 114 2.04 -1.82 7.81
N TYR A 115 1.24 -0.77 8.01
CA TYR A 115 1.23 -0.07 9.29
C TYR A 115 0.25 -0.67 10.29
N GLN A 116 -0.93 -1.07 9.80
CA GLN A 116 -1.96 -1.63 10.66
C GLN A 116 -1.90 -3.16 10.75
N HIS A 117 -1.32 -3.82 9.74
CA HIS A 117 -1.37 -5.27 9.63
C HIS A 117 -0.02 -5.89 9.22
N PRO A 118 1.10 -5.48 9.84
CA PRO A 118 2.40 -6.00 9.40
C PRO A 118 2.52 -7.53 9.56
N HIS A 119 1.74 -8.12 10.46
CA HIS A 119 1.78 -9.56 10.70
C HIS A 119 1.31 -10.38 9.48
N LEU A 120 0.59 -9.76 8.55
CA LEU A 120 0.11 -10.47 7.37
C LEU A 120 1.25 -10.93 6.44
N LEU A 121 2.41 -10.31 6.54
CA LEU A 121 3.57 -10.72 5.74
C LEU A 121 4.38 -11.84 6.40
N GLY A 122 3.83 -12.48 7.42
CA GLY A 122 4.40 -13.68 7.98
C GLY A 122 5.43 -13.49 9.07
N GLY A 123 5.76 -12.30 9.41
CA GLY A 123 6.66 -12.04 10.54
C GLY A 123 8.07 -12.58 10.38
N THR A 124 8.48 -12.88 9.14
CA THR A 124 9.83 -13.34 8.94
C THR A 124 10.62 -12.37 8.08
N GLU A 125 10.43 -12.46 7.82
CA GLU A 125 10.84 -11.82 7.11
C GLU A 125 11.09 -10.96 6.76
N ASP A 126 11.15 -11.00 6.56
CA ASP A 126 11.40 -10.37 6.29
C ASP A 126 11.49 -9.80 5.70
N GLU A 127 11.45 -9.78 5.57
CA GLU A 127 11.64 -9.06 5.21
C GLU A 127 11.77 -8.53 5.06
#